data_2c04b9e6e11d02d44d621ad6cdebe7c9
#
_entry.id   2c04b9e6e11d02d44d621ad6cdebe7c9
#
_cell.length_a   1.000
_cell.length_b   1.000
_cell.length_c   1.000
_cell.angle_alpha   90.00
_cell.angle_beta   90.00
_cell.angle_gamma   90.00
#
_symmetry.space_group_name_H-M   'P 1'
#
loop_
_entity.id
_entity.type
_entity.pdbx_description
1 polymer ?
#
loop_
_entity_poly.entity_id
_entity_poly.type
_entity_poly.pdbx_seq_one_letter_code
_entity_poly.pdbx_strand_id
1 'polypeptide(L)'
;MSDIIQLLPDSVANQIAAGEVIQRPASVIKELVENAVDAGAKKIDVAVVDAGRTSIQVIDDGKGMSETDARLAFERHATSKIRQAEDLFNLHTNGFRGEALASIAAVAQVVLKSRQESDEVGTQLSISGSRFEGQEACSCSVGSIFSVNNLFYNVPARRKFLKSNSTELNNILTAFERIVLVNPQIAFTLHSNNTELFNLKAGNLRQRIIDVFGKRINQDLLPVNVETTMCKISGFVGKPEAARKKGAHQFFFVNGRYMKHPYFNKAVMTAYDRLIPQGEQVPYFLYFDVNPNDIDVNIHPTKTEIKFENEQAIWQILMAAVKESIGMFNDVPSIDFDTEDKPDIPVYNPDMIPSASAPKISLNPHYNPFKSSSLSGKPAAAKPVDEQWEQLYEGLNDQDSVEREADIFESENEAEINTSQSILAEKSPAHYQYKGKYVMTAVKSGLMIIDQHRAHVRVLYERYLEQIQQQTSHSQKVLFPEVLQFPVSDEVILEKLLPEMNKMGFELDDLGGGSYAVNAIPTGLDGVNPLHLVQDMVFSAKEKGVKALDEVHQSLALTLARNAAIPQGQVLSNEEMESLVNDLFACSNVNYTPDGKNVLCILKQQEIEHLLG
;
A
#
# COMPACT_ATOMS: atom_id res chain seq x y z
N MET A 1 -51.67 31.27 15.72
CA MET A 1 -50.33 30.61 15.85
C MET A 1 -49.67 30.87 14.51
N SER A 2 -48.50 31.49 14.49
CA SER A 2 -47.73 31.67 13.22
C SER A 2 -47.15 30.30 12.81
N ASP A 3 -47.29 29.98 11.54
CA ASP A 3 -46.73 28.75 10.98
C ASP A 3 -45.21 28.68 11.25
N ILE A 4 -44.77 27.58 11.81
CA ILE A 4 -43.37 27.36 12.22
C ILE A 4 -42.51 26.95 11.01
N ILE A 5 -43.09 26.27 10.03
CA ILE A 5 -42.43 25.81 8.81
C ILE A 5 -42.42 26.93 7.78
N GLN A 6 -41.21 27.33 7.34
CA GLN A 6 -41.01 28.38 6.31
C GLN A 6 -40.15 27.83 5.18
N LEU A 7 -40.41 28.30 3.96
CA LEU A 7 -39.58 27.99 2.80
C LEU A 7 -38.23 28.72 2.95
N LEU A 8 -37.14 27.96 2.78
CA LEU A 8 -35.79 28.55 2.81
C LEU A 8 -35.55 29.42 1.58
N PRO A 9 -34.83 30.54 1.72
CA PRO A 9 -34.35 31.29 0.56
C PRO A 9 -33.51 30.41 -0.35
N ASP A 10 -33.62 30.53 -1.67
CA ASP A 10 -32.91 29.71 -2.66
C ASP A 10 -31.39 29.66 -2.43
N SER A 11 -30.79 30.81 -2.04
CA SER A 11 -29.35 30.84 -1.73
C SER A 11 -28.94 29.93 -0.56
N VAL A 12 -29.80 29.84 0.47
CA VAL A 12 -29.55 28.97 1.63
C VAL A 12 -29.79 27.49 1.26
N ALA A 13 -30.88 27.21 0.55
CA ALA A 13 -31.19 25.87 0.04
C ALA A 13 -30.07 25.38 -0.88
N ASN A 14 -29.53 26.25 -1.75
CA ASN A 14 -28.40 25.93 -2.62
C ASN A 14 -27.11 25.65 -1.85
N GLN A 15 -26.80 26.39 -0.78
CA GLN A 15 -25.63 26.15 0.05
C GLN A 15 -25.73 24.82 0.84
N ILE A 16 -26.94 24.46 1.32
CA ILE A 16 -27.16 23.19 2.02
C ILE A 16 -26.93 22.02 1.05
N ALA A 17 -27.57 22.04 -0.12
CA ALA A 17 -27.42 20.97 -1.10
C ALA A 17 -26.02 20.91 -1.70
N ALA A 18 -25.36 22.06 -1.93
CA ALA A 18 -23.94 22.08 -2.32
C ALA A 18 -23.04 21.35 -1.31
N GLY A 19 -23.48 21.25 -0.06
CA GLY A 19 -22.75 20.56 0.98
C GLY A 19 -22.68 19.05 0.85
N GLU A 20 -23.63 18.47 0.19
CA GLU A 20 -23.67 17.03 -0.08
C GLU A 20 -22.79 16.67 -1.27
N VAL A 21 -22.69 17.57 -2.26
CA VAL A 21 -21.94 17.33 -3.50
C VAL A 21 -20.49 17.82 -3.39
N ILE A 22 -20.30 19.06 -2.95
CA ILE A 22 -18.96 19.70 -2.90
C ILE A 22 -18.48 19.80 -1.45
N GLN A 23 -17.71 18.82 -1.04
CA GLN A 23 -17.14 18.74 0.31
C GLN A 23 -15.70 19.28 0.37
N ARG A 24 -14.94 19.16 -0.73
CA ARG A 24 -13.50 19.47 -0.81
C ARG A 24 -13.12 19.96 -2.21
N PRO A 25 -11.94 20.59 -2.38
CA PRO A 25 -11.41 20.94 -3.69
C PRO A 25 -11.36 19.77 -4.69
N ALA A 26 -11.00 18.58 -4.21
CA ALA A 26 -11.00 17.37 -5.02
C ALA A 26 -12.38 17.03 -5.63
N SER A 27 -13.48 17.36 -4.95
CA SER A 27 -14.83 17.16 -5.49
C SER A 27 -15.10 18.10 -6.69
N VAL A 28 -14.62 19.34 -6.62
CA VAL A 28 -14.75 20.30 -7.74
C VAL A 28 -14.00 19.80 -8.96
N ILE A 29 -12.74 19.39 -8.79
CA ILE A 29 -11.90 18.87 -9.87
C ILE A 29 -12.54 17.63 -10.48
N LYS A 30 -13.00 16.69 -9.65
CA LYS A 30 -13.68 15.48 -10.12
C LYS A 30 -14.85 15.82 -11.04
N GLU A 31 -15.78 16.65 -10.57
CA GLU A 31 -16.98 16.98 -11.34
C GLU A 31 -16.67 17.77 -12.63
N LEU A 32 -15.71 18.71 -12.60
CA LEU A 32 -15.34 19.49 -13.79
C LEU A 32 -14.60 18.64 -14.83
N VAL A 33 -13.67 17.79 -14.41
CA VAL A 33 -12.91 16.91 -15.32
C VAL A 33 -13.83 15.83 -15.91
N GLU A 34 -14.73 15.23 -15.11
CA GLU A 34 -15.74 14.30 -15.61
C GLU A 34 -16.68 14.97 -16.63
N ASN A 35 -17.04 16.23 -16.43
CA ASN A 35 -17.83 17.00 -17.40
C ASN A 35 -17.06 17.26 -18.70
N ALA A 36 -15.76 17.55 -18.63
CA ALA A 36 -14.91 17.71 -19.80
C ALA A 36 -14.78 16.38 -20.60
N VAL A 37 -14.63 15.25 -19.90
CA VAL A 37 -14.66 13.91 -20.53
C VAL A 37 -15.99 13.66 -21.23
N ASP A 38 -17.12 13.93 -20.56
CA ASP A 38 -18.46 13.76 -21.12
C ASP A 38 -18.73 14.73 -22.29
N ALA A 39 -18.01 15.90 -22.34
CA ALA A 39 -18.05 16.81 -23.48
C ALA A 39 -17.23 16.33 -24.68
N GLY A 40 -16.56 15.20 -24.58
CA GLY A 40 -15.76 14.61 -25.66
C GLY A 40 -14.40 15.27 -25.85
N ALA A 41 -13.84 15.88 -24.81
CA ALA A 41 -12.53 16.49 -24.86
C ALA A 41 -11.43 15.46 -25.18
N LYS A 42 -10.46 15.89 -25.98
CA LYS A 42 -9.22 15.13 -26.29
C LYS A 42 -8.05 15.57 -25.42
N LYS A 43 -8.11 16.79 -24.92
CA LYS A 43 -7.11 17.38 -24.03
C LYS A 43 -7.79 18.12 -22.89
N ILE A 44 -7.32 17.85 -21.67
CA ILE A 44 -7.84 18.48 -20.45
C ILE A 44 -6.64 18.98 -19.63
N ASP A 45 -6.60 20.30 -19.40
CA ASP A 45 -5.56 20.95 -18.61
C ASP A 45 -6.17 21.41 -17.26
N VAL A 46 -5.56 21.02 -16.14
CA VAL A 46 -6.00 21.35 -14.79
C VAL A 46 -4.92 22.17 -14.10
N ALA A 47 -5.27 23.31 -13.53
CA ALA A 47 -4.37 24.12 -12.71
C ALA A 47 -4.99 24.41 -11.36
N VAL A 48 -4.22 24.26 -10.29
CA VAL A 48 -4.65 24.54 -8.92
C VAL A 48 -3.66 25.44 -8.20
N VAL A 49 -4.20 26.37 -7.40
CA VAL A 49 -3.42 27.26 -6.53
C VAL A 49 -3.84 27.00 -5.09
N ASP A 50 -2.86 26.88 -4.17
CA ASP A 50 -3.08 26.57 -2.76
C ASP A 50 -3.95 25.32 -2.54
N ALA A 51 -3.66 24.26 -3.30
CA ALA A 51 -4.44 23.02 -3.27
C ALA A 51 -5.95 23.24 -3.54
N GLY A 52 -6.28 24.17 -4.43
CA GLY A 52 -7.64 24.47 -4.83
C GLY A 52 -8.43 25.37 -3.87
N ARG A 53 -7.79 25.97 -2.88
CA ARG A 53 -8.43 26.92 -1.96
C ARG A 53 -8.58 28.29 -2.61
N THR A 54 -7.54 28.74 -3.30
CA THR A 54 -7.48 30.03 -3.96
C THR A 54 -8.08 29.94 -5.34
N SER A 55 -7.63 28.99 -6.16
CA SER A 55 -8.12 28.83 -7.52
C SER A 55 -8.04 27.38 -7.99
N ILE A 56 -9.05 26.98 -8.76
CA ILE A 56 -9.09 25.75 -9.55
C ILE A 56 -9.48 26.16 -10.96
N GLN A 57 -8.67 25.81 -11.95
CA GLN A 57 -8.98 26.04 -13.35
C GLN A 57 -8.96 24.70 -14.10
N VAL A 58 -10.00 24.46 -14.91
CA VAL A 58 -10.09 23.31 -15.80
C VAL A 58 -10.36 23.85 -17.21
N ILE A 59 -9.51 23.46 -18.15
CA ILE A 59 -9.58 23.86 -19.55
C ILE A 59 -9.75 22.58 -20.37
N ASP A 60 -10.76 22.54 -21.22
CA ASP A 60 -11.02 21.43 -22.13
C ASP A 60 -11.20 21.92 -23.58
N ASP A 61 -10.92 21.03 -24.53
CA ASP A 61 -11.14 21.21 -25.96
C ASP A 61 -12.38 20.44 -26.44
N GLY A 62 -13.36 20.22 -25.56
CA GLY A 62 -14.61 19.56 -25.86
C GLY A 62 -15.54 20.39 -26.74
N LYS A 63 -16.79 19.93 -26.89
CA LYS A 63 -17.79 20.57 -27.77
C LYS A 63 -18.18 22.01 -27.41
N GLY A 64 -17.84 22.47 -26.21
CA GLY A 64 -18.24 23.78 -25.70
C GLY A 64 -19.76 23.93 -25.46
N MET A 65 -20.19 25.14 -25.14
CA MET A 65 -21.59 25.49 -24.85
C MET A 65 -22.01 26.73 -25.61
N SER A 66 -23.27 26.78 -26.05
CA SER A 66 -23.90 27.99 -26.56
C SER A 66 -24.08 29.01 -25.45
N GLU A 67 -24.35 30.25 -25.80
CA GLU A 67 -24.65 31.32 -24.85
C GLU A 67 -25.79 30.96 -23.87
N THR A 68 -26.85 30.33 -24.38
CA THR A 68 -28.00 29.90 -23.60
C THR A 68 -27.66 28.69 -22.72
N ASP A 69 -26.96 27.70 -23.27
CA ASP A 69 -26.56 26.50 -22.52
C ASP A 69 -25.57 26.83 -21.39
N ALA A 70 -24.64 27.76 -21.62
CA ALA A 70 -23.68 28.22 -20.62
C ALA A 70 -24.40 28.77 -19.37
N ARG A 71 -25.52 29.50 -19.56
CA ARG A 71 -26.33 29.99 -18.46
C ARG A 71 -27.16 28.90 -17.81
N LEU A 72 -27.84 28.07 -18.60
CA LEU A 72 -28.67 26.98 -18.11
C LEU A 72 -27.86 25.92 -17.35
N ALA A 73 -26.58 25.72 -17.68
CA ALA A 73 -25.72 24.75 -17.03
C ALA A 73 -25.52 24.97 -15.52
N PHE A 74 -25.77 26.19 -15.02
CA PHE A 74 -25.73 26.55 -13.61
C PHE A 74 -27.10 26.52 -12.91
N GLU A 75 -28.16 26.20 -13.64
CA GLU A 75 -29.47 25.97 -13.05
C GLU A 75 -29.56 24.56 -12.50
N ARG A 76 -30.30 24.38 -11.42
CA ARG A 76 -30.52 23.04 -10.84
C ARG A 76 -31.38 22.19 -11.75
N HIS A 77 -31.02 20.92 -11.79
CA HIS A 77 -31.70 19.89 -12.59
C HIS A 77 -31.61 20.14 -14.11
N ALA A 78 -30.78 21.09 -14.54
CA ALA A 78 -30.47 21.27 -15.95
C ALA A 78 -29.36 20.32 -16.38
N THR A 79 -29.66 19.43 -17.30
CA THR A 79 -28.72 18.43 -17.82
C THR A 79 -28.99 18.14 -19.30
N SER A 80 -27.93 17.90 -20.05
CA SER A 80 -27.99 17.44 -21.44
C SER A 80 -27.93 15.92 -21.55
N LYS A 81 -27.78 15.20 -20.42
CA LYS A 81 -27.35 13.78 -20.39
C LYS A 81 -28.51 12.79 -20.21
N ILE A 82 -29.61 13.21 -19.59
CA ILE A 82 -30.83 12.44 -19.38
C ILE A 82 -32.05 13.28 -19.75
N ARG A 83 -33.06 12.65 -20.30
CA ARG A 83 -34.34 13.31 -20.68
C ARG A 83 -35.57 12.56 -20.16
N GLN A 84 -35.47 11.26 -19.95
CA GLN A 84 -36.53 10.39 -19.52
C GLN A 84 -36.09 9.54 -18.32
N ALA A 85 -37.06 8.98 -17.59
CA ALA A 85 -36.76 8.14 -16.41
C ALA A 85 -36.01 6.86 -16.78
N GLU A 86 -36.25 6.34 -17.97
CA GLU A 86 -35.59 5.15 -18.51
C GLU A 86 -34.10 5.35 -18.72
N ASP A 87 -33.65 6.59 -19.02
CA ASP A 87 -32.22 6.92 -19.19
C ASP A 87 -31.42 6.69 -17.90
N LEU A 88 -32.09 6.70 -16.72
CA LEU A 88 -31.45 6.44 -15.43
C LEU A 88 -30.92 5.00 -15.30
N PHE A 89 -31.51 4.07 -16.03
CA PHE A 89 -31.12 2.66 -16.04
C PHE A 89 -30.05 2.35 -17.11
N ASN A 90 -29.75 3.31 -17.99
CA ASN A 90 -28.78 3.14 -19.08
C ASN A 90 -27.77 4.29 -19.10
N LEU A 91 -27.12 4.55 -17.97
CA LEU A 91 -26.19 5.65 -17.79
C LEU A 91 -24.80 5.30 -18.35
N HIS A 92 -24.44 5.98 -19.47
CA HIS A 92 -23.10 5.91 -20.06
C HIS A 92 -22.21 7.12 -19.73
N THR A 93 -22.77 8.19 -19.13
CA THR A 93 -22.05 9.41 -18.78
C THR A 93 -21.67 9.44 -17.30
N ASN A 94 -20.57 10.12 -16.94
CA ASN A 94 -20.11 10.25 -15.57
C ASN A 94 -21.07 11.07 -14.69
N GLY A 95 -21.58 12.19 -15.21
CA GLY A 95 -22.58 13.02 -14.54
C GLY A 95 -23.97 12.85 -15.16
N PHE A 96 -25.05 13.01 -14.39
CA PHE A 96 -26.42 12.96 -14.90
C PHE A 96 -27.43 13.85 -14.15
N ARG A 97 -27.14 14.26 -12.88
CA ARG A 97 -28.12 14.94 -12.01
C ARG A 97 -28.34 16.42 -12.33
N GLY A 98 -27.42 17.07 -13.07
CA GLY A 98 -27.49 18.52 -13.34
C GLY A 98 -27.36 19.39 -12.08
N GLU A 99 -26.59 18.97 -11.08
CA GLU A 99 -26.45 19.66 -9.80
C GLU A 99 -25.03 20.12 -9.50
N ALA A 100 -24.03 19.60 -10.18
CA ALA A 100 -22.62 19.83 -9.84
C ALA A 100 -22.22 21.30 -10.05
N LEU A 101 -22.49 21.88 -11.21
CA LEU A 101 -22.13 23.27 -11.52
C LEU A 101 -22.89 24.26 -10.65
N ALA A 102 -24.21 24.04 -10.43
CA ALA A 102 -25.01 24.83 -9.52
C ALA A 102 -24.46 24.80 -8.08
N SER A 103 -24.03 23.61 -7.62
CA SER A 103 -23.41 23.41 -6.30
C SER A 103 -22.06 24.09 -6.17
N ILE A 104 -21.21 24.06 -7.20
CA ILE A 104 -19.92 24.77 -7.21
C ILE A 104 -20.15 26.27 -7.16
N ALA A 105 -21.06 26.81 -7.99
CA ALA A 105 -21.39 28.22 -8.03
C ALA A 105 -22.01 28.73 -6.72
N ALA A 106 -22.70 27.89 -5.95
CA ALA A 106 -23.27 28.25 -4.66
C ALA A 106 -22.21 28.52 -3.58
N VAL A 107 -21.01 27.91 -3.68
CA VAL A 107 -19.97 27.98 -2.65
C VAL A 107 -18.66 28.62 -3.13
N ALA A 108 -18.60 29.09 -4.37
CA ALA A 108 -17.40 29.67 -4.98
C ALA A 108 -17.74 30.82 -5.91
N GLN A 109 -16.71 31.52 -6.37
CA GLN A 109 -16.77 32.46 -7.46
C GLN A 109 -16.36 31.77 -8.74
N VAL A 110 -17.26 31.66 -9.71
CA VAL A 110 -17.03 30.86 -10.94
C VAL A 110 -17.03 31.79 -12.14
N VAL A 111 -16.02 31.66 -12.98
CA VAL A 111 -15.99 32.27 -14.31
C VAL A 111 -15.92 31.13 -15.32
N LEU A 112 -16.89 31.07 -16.21
CA LEU A 112 -16.93 30.17 -17.35
C LEU A 112 -16.66 30.94 -18.62
N LYS A 113 -15.73 30.46 -19.47
CA LYS A 113 -15.60 30.87 -20.87
C LYS A 113 -15.84 29.65 -21.73
N SER A 114 -16.74 29.76 -22.70
CA SER A 114 -17.02 28.62 -23.56
C SER A 114 -17.36 29.08 -24.97
N ARG A 115 -16.99 28.25 -25.96
CA ARG A 115 -17.25 28.45 -27.35
C ARG A 115 -17.50 27.11 -28.06
N GLN A 116 -18.56 27.05 -28.86
CA GLN A 116 -18.77 25.92 -29.77
C GLN A 116 -17.96 26.09 -31.05
N GLU A 117 -17.74 25.02 -31.78
CA GLU A 117 -17.04 25.05 -33.08
C GLU A 117 -17.80 25.88 -34.14
N SER A 118 -19.14 25.88 -34.04
CA SER A 118 -20.03 26.68 -34.93
C SER A 118 -19.96 28.18 -34.70
N ASP A 119 -19.46 28.61 -33.52
CA ASP A 119 -19.58 30.01 -33.07
C ASP A 119 -18.27 30.76 -33.35
N GLU A 120 -18.38 31.99 -33.87
CA GLU A 120 -17.22 32.86 -34.11
C GLU A 120 -16.69 33.46 -32.80
N VAL A 121 -17.58 33.72 -31.85
CA VAL A 121 -17.30 34.41 -30.59
C VAL A 121 -17.77 33.54 -29.43
N GLY A 122 -16.96 33.42 -28.41
CA GLY A 122 -17.33 32.69 -27.19
C GLY A 122 -18.09 33.56 -26.19
N THR A 123 -18.60 32.92 -25.17
CA THR A 123 -19.34 33.57 -24.07
C THR A 123 -18.56 33.43 -22.77
N GLN A 124 -18.42 34.56 -22.05
CA GLN A 124 -17.94 34.58 -20.68
C GLN A 124 -19.10 34.80 -19.73
N LEU A 125 -19.21 33.99 -18.71
CA LEU A 125 -20.24 34.05 -17.68
C LEU A 125 -19.59 34.10 -16.31
N SER A 126 -20.05 35.01 -15.44
CA SER A 126 -19.56 35.19 -14.07
C SER A 126 -20.69 34.99 -13.07
N ILE A 127 -20.44 34.09 -12.09
CA ILE A 127 -21.40 33.75 -11.03
C ILE A 127 -20.68 33.73 -9.68
N SER A 128 -21.28 34.30 -8.64
CA SER A 128 -20.76 34.34 -7.29
C SER A 128 -21.84 33.99 -6.27
N GLY A 129 -21.68 32.89 -5.50
CA GLY A 129 -22.63 32.48 -4.47
C GLY A 129 -24.06 32.28 -4.99
N SER A 130 -24.25 31.63 -6.13
CA SER A 130 -25.51 31.47 -6.88
C SER A 130 -26.11 32.76 -7.44
N ARG A 131 -25.37 33.87 -7.40
CA ARG A 131 -25.81 35.11 -8.02
C ARG A 131 -25.14 35.29 -9.36
N PHE A 132 -25.92 35.50 -10.38
CA PHE A 132 -25.45 35.82 -11.70
C PHE A 132 -24.94 37.27 -11.72
N GLU A 133 -23.66 37.47 -12.07
CA GLU A 133 -23.03 38.80 -12.09
C GLU A 133 -23.04 39.42 -13.49
N GLY A 134 -22.86 38.60 -14.53
CA GLY A 134 -22.87 39.07 -15.90
C GLY A 134 -22.56 38.00 -16.92
N GLN A 135 -22.91 38.31 -18.16
CA GLN A 135 -22.61 37.53 -19.35
C GLN A 135 -22.18 38.47 -20.46
N GLU A 136 -21.07 38.18 -21.09
CA GLU A 136 -20.48 39.00 -22.14
C GLU A 136 -19.80 38.15 -23.20
N ALA A 137 -19.66 38.67 -24.39
CA ALA A 137 -18.92 38.03 -25.46
C ALA A 137 -17.43 38.09 -25.18
N CYS A 138 -16.72 36.98 -25.42
CA CYS A 138 -15.27 36.89 -25.21
C CYS A 138 -14.58 36.14 -26.34
N SER A 139 -13.30 36.38 -26.49
CA SER A 139 -12.45 35.55 -27.36
C SER A 139 -11.88 34.36 -26.55
N CYS A 140 -12.22 33.15 -26.95
CA CYS A 140 -11.67 31.91 -26.36
C CYS A 140 -11.57 30.81 -27.42
N SER A 141 -10.79 29.79 -27.11
CA SER A 141 -10.71 28.56 -27.92
C SER A 141 -12.02 27.79 -27.90
N VAL A 142 -12.22 26.88 -28.84
CA VAL A 142 -13.31 25.89 -28.80
C VAL A 142 -13.15 25.03 -27.55
N GLY A 143 -14.26 24.75 -26.86
CA GLY A 143 -14.28 24.01 -25.60
C GLY A 143 -14.74 24.88 -24.44
N SER A 144 -14.31 24.56 -23.22
CA SER A 144 -14.70 25.30 -22.03
C SER A 144 -13.53 25.56 -21.10
N ILE A 145 -13.54 26.72 -20.43
CA ILE A 145 -12.59 27.13 -19.40
C ILE A 145 -13.39 27.48 -18.15
N PHE A 146 -13.31 26.62 -17.15
CA PHE A 146 -13.88 26.83 -15.84
C PHE A 146 -12.82 27.36 -14.89
N SER A 147 -13.04 28.55 -14.31
CA SER A 147 -12.20 29.13 -13.27
C SER A 147 -13.02 29.25 -11.99
N VAL A 148 -12.73 28.46 -10.99
CA VAL A 148 -13.39 28.42 -9.68
C VAL A 148 -12.46 29.06 -8.66
N ASN A 149 -12.85 30.22 -8.13
CA ASN A 149 -12.03 31.01 -7.23
C ASN A 149 -12.64 31.06 -5.82
N ASN A 150 -11.78 31.20 -4.82
CA ASN A 150 -12.14 31.39 -3.42
C ASN A 150 -13.16 30.38 -2.89
N LEU A 151 -12.90 29.10 -3.07
CA LEU A 151 -13.80 28.03 -2.64
C LEU A 151 -14.17 28.18 -1.16
N PHE A 152 -15.47 28.08 -0.85
CA PHE A 152 -16.08 28.28 0.46
C PHE A 152 -15.93 29.70 1.05
N TYR A 153 -15.76 30.72 0.22
CA TYR A 153 -15.65 32.12 0.69
C TYR A 153 -16.87 32.57 1.51
N ASN A 154 -18.06 32.11 1.13
CA ASN A 154 -19.33 32.41 1.76
C ASN A 154 -19.79 31.36 2.80
N VAL A 155 -18.98 30.36 3.07
CA VAL A 155 -19.24 29.30 4.07
C VAL A 155 -18.02 29.12 4.99
N PRO A 156 -17.78 30.09 5.92
CA PRO A 156 -16.55 30.11 6.74
C PRO A 156 -16.32 28.85 7.57
N ALA A 157 -17.39 28.21 8.03
CA ALA A 157 -17.29 26.95 8.77
C ALA A 157 -16.59 25.86 7.91
N ARG A 158 -17.03 25.65 6.66
CA ARG A 158 -16.41 24.66 5.76
C ARG A 158 -14.97 25.01 5.41
N ARG A 159 -14.68 26.31 5.20
CA ARG A 159 -13.31 26.75 4.93
C ARG A 159 -12.35 26.40 6.07
N LYS A 160 -12.81 26.45 7.33
CA LYS A 160 -12.04 26.04 8.51
C LYS A 160 -11.84 24.52 8.60
N PHE A 161 -12.76 23.73 8.06
CA PHE A 161 -12.65 22.26 8.03
C PHE A 161 -11.74 21.72 6.92
N LEU A 162 -11.26 22.54 6.00
CA LEU A 162 -10.27 22.13 5.02
C LEU A 162 -8.96 21.76 5.74
N LYS A 163 -8.40 20.62 5.39
CA LYS A 163 -7.14 20.11 5.95
C LYS A 163 -5.96 20.93 5.41
N SER A 164 -4.73 20.56 5.74
CA SER A 164 -3.53 21.22 5.21
C SER A 164 -3.49 21.19 3.68
N ASN A 165 -2.79 22.14 3.05
CA ASN A 165 -2.66 22.17 1.58
C ASN A 165 -2.12 20.86 1.02
N SER A 166 -1.17 20.20 1.74
CA SER A 166 -0.65 18.90 1.33
C SER A 166 -1.72 17.80 1.31
N THR A 167 -2.57 17.76 2.33
CA THR A 167 -3.65 16.77 2.40
C THR A 167 -4.69 17.01 1.32
N GLU A 168 -5.07 18.29 1.08
CA GLU A 168 -6.03 18.60 0.02
C GLU A 168 -5.44 18.35 -1.37
N LEU A 169 -4.15 18.65 -1.59
CA LEU A 169 -3.47 18.32 -2.84
C LEU A 169 -3.44 16.81 -3.08
N ASN A 170 -3.13 16.01 -2.05
CA ASN A 170 -3.17 14.54 -2.17
C ASN A 170 -4.56 14.00 -2.48
N ASN A 171 -5.62 14.60 -1.92
CA ASN A 171 -7.00 14.25 -2.27
C ASN A 171 -7.30 14.58 -3.75
N ILE A 172 -6.78 15.71 -4.25
CA ILE A 172 -6.89 16.12 -5.66
C ILE A 172 -6.18 15.10 -6.56
N LEU A 173 -4.93 14.77 -6.25
CA LEU A 173 -4.14 13.80 -7.01
C LEU A 173 -4.84 12.44 -7.06
N THR A 174 -5.33 11.94 -5.93
CA THR A 174 -6.07 10.67 -5.88
C THR A 174 -7.36 10.69 -6.71
N ALA A 175 -8.09 11.82 -6.72
CA ALA A 175 -9.30 11.95 -7.54
C ALA A 175 -8.93 12.02 -9.04
N PHE A 176 -7.88 12.74 -9.38
CA PHE A 176 -7.37 12.88 -10.74
C PHE A 176 -6.84 11.54 -11.29
N GLU A 177 -6.04 10.81 -10.52
CA GLU A 177 -5.55 9.48 -10.87
C GLU A 177 -6.68 8.52 -11.28
N ARG A 178 -7.81 8.54 -10.55
CA ARG A 178 -8.97 7.70 -10.86
C ARG A 178 -9.60 8.01 -12.20
N ILE A 179 -9.63 9.29 -12.59
CA ILE A 179 -10.23 9.73 -13.86
C ILE A 179 -9.29 9.42 -15.04
N VAL A 180 -7.99 9.71 -14.89
CA VAL A 180 -7.03 9.53 -15.98
C VAL A 180 -6.77 8.07 -16.30
N LEU A 181 -6.90 7.16 -15.31
CA LEU A 181 -6.77 5.71 -15.51
C LEU A 181 -7.89 5.12 -16.36
N VAL A 182 -9.08 5.69 -16.31
CA VAL A 182 -10.24 5.25 -17.10
C VAL A 182 -10.19 5.80 -18.52
N ASN A 183 -9.53 6.94 -18.71
CA ASN A 183 -9.53 7.68 -19.98
C ASN A 183 -8.11 7.75 -20.58
N PRO A 184 -7.46 6.63 -20.91
CA PRO A 184 -6.09 6.64 -21.43
C PRO A 184 -5.96 7.33 -22.80
N GLN A 185 -7.06 7.44 -23.56
CA GLN A 185 -7.13 8.07 -24.87
C GLN A 185 -7.16 9.62 -24.82
N ILE A 186 -7.35 10.22 -23.64
CA ILE A 186 -7.38 11.66 -23.46
C ILE A 186 -6.01 12.13 -22.93
N ALA A 187 -5.50 13.24 -23.43
CA ALA A 187 -4.31 13.87 -22.87
C ALA A 187 -4.69 14.73 -21.65
N PHE A 188 -3.93 14.60 -20.56
CA PHE A 188 -4.18 15.34 -19.32
C PHE A 188 -2.92 16.04 -18.84
N THR A 189 -3.05 17.30 -18.36
CA THR A 189 -2.03 17.96 -17.57
C THR A 189 -2.57 18.39 -16.22
N LEU A 190 -1.73 18.38 -15.20
CA LEU A 190 -2.06 18.92 -13.88
C LEU A 190 -0.92 19.77 -13.37
N HIS A 191 -1.22 21.04 -13.07
CA HIS A 191 -0.28 21.99 -12.48
C HIS A 191 -0.72 22.37 -11.06
N SER A 192 0.23 22.50 -10.15
CA SER A 192 0.02 23.01 -8.80
C SER A 192 1.00 24.14 -8.50
N ASN A 193 0.50 25.33 -8.19
CA ASN A 193 1.31 26.52 -7.93
C ASN A 193 2.40 26.74 -9.01
N ASN A 194 2.03 26.61 -10.28
CA ASN A 194 2.89 26.70 -11.48
C ASN A 194 3.90 25.55 -11.68
N THR A 195 3.91 24.54 -10.82
CA THR A 195 4.70 23.33 -11.03
C THR A 195 3.86 22.29 -11.76
N GLU A 196 4.39 21.70 -12.84
CA GLU A 196 3.75 20.61 -13.56
C GLU A 196 3.90 19.33 -12.75
N LEU A 197 2.78 18.73 -12.32
CA LEU A 197 2.75 17.47 -11.59
C LEU A 197 2.50 16.29 -12.51
N PHE A 198 1.60 16.43 -13.48
CA PHE A 198 1.31 15.42 -14.48
C PHE A 198 1.30 16.00 -15.87
N ASN A 199 1.87 15.24 -16.82
CA ASN A 199 1.80 15.50 -18.25
C ASN A 199 1.58 14.15 -18.97
N LEU A 200 0.32 13.77 -19.09
CA LEU A 200 -0.10 12.45 -19.55
C LEU A 200 -0.57 12.54 -21.00
N LYS A 201 0.18 11.95 -21.91
CA LYS A 201 -0.20 11.90 -23.33
C LYS A 201 -1.30 10.87 -23.57
N ALA A 202 -2.09 11.06 -24.60
CA ALA A 202 -3.02 10.03 -25.08
C ALA A 202 -2.28 8.75 -25.48
N GLY A 203 -2.76 7.59 -25.04
CA GLY A 203 -2.10 6.32 -25.26
C GLY A 203 -2.95 5.12 -24.87
N ASN A 204 -2.31 3.99 -24.66
CA ASN A 204 -2.97 2.79 -24.16
C ASN A 204 -2.97 2.74 -22.62
N LEU A 205 -3.79 1.84 -22.08
CA LEU A 205 -3.96 1.68 -20.64
C LEU A 205 -2.64 1.36 -19.91
N ARG A 206 -1.83 0.45 -20.45
CA ARG A 206 -0.55 0.07 -19.81
C ARG A 206 0.40 1.27 -19.71
N GLN A 207 0.51 2.05 -20.79
CA GLN A 207 1.33 3.26 -20.78
C GLN A 207 0.79 4.29 -19.78
N ARG A 208 -0.54 4.46 -19.70
CA ARG A 208 -1.16 5.37 -18.73
C ARG A 208 -0.84 4.98 -17.28
N ILE A 209 -0.88 3.68 -16.94
CA ILE A 209 -0.48 3.20 -15.61
C ILE A 209 0.99 3.52 -15.33
N ILE A 210 1.86 3.32 -16.32
CA ILE A 210 3.30 3.61 -16.20
C ILE A 210 3.54 5.11 -16.00
N ASP A 211 2.84 5.95 -16.76
CA ASP A 211 2.99 7.41 -16.69
C ASP A 211 2.50 7.98 -15.35
N VAL A 212 1.52 7.34 -14.72
CA VAL A 212 0.96 7.76 -13.41
C VAL A 212 1.79 7.23 -12.23
N PHE A 213 2.20 5.95 -12.26
CA PHE A 213 2.81 5.26 -11.12
C PHE A 213 4.30 4.98 -11.28
N GLY A 214 4.88 5.39 -12.41
CA GLY A 214 6.31 5.24 -12.68
C GLY A 214 6.66 3.98 -13.47
N LYS A 215 7.87 3.98 -14.05
CA LYS A 215 8.33 2.93 -14.98
C LYS A 215 8.49 1.56 -14.33
N ARG A 216 8.81 1.52 -13.04
CA ARG A 216 9.07 0.26 -12.31
C ARG A 216 7.85 -0.67 -12.31
N ILE A 217 6.65 -0.12 -12.18
CA ILE A 217 5.42 -0.93 -12.16
C ILE A 217 5.22 -1.78 -13.42
N ASN A 218 5.83 -1.35 -14.55
CA ASN A 218 5.69 -2.06 -15.83
C ASN A 218 6.21 -3.52 -15.81
N GLN A 219 7.27 -3.78 -15.05
CA GLN A 219 7.88 -5.11 -14.93
C GLN A 219 7.04 -6.06 -14.08
N ASP A 220 6.20 -5.47 -13.21
CA ASP A 220 5.41 -6.20 -12.23
C ASP A 220 3.98 -6.49 -12.71
N LEU A 221 3.53 -5.93 -13.84
CA LEU A 221 2.16 -6.05 -14.33
C LEU A 221 1.96 -7.26 -15.24
N LEU A 222 1.03 -8.12 -14.83
CA LEU A 222 0.50 -9.24 -15.59
C LEU A 222 -0.86 -8.87 -16.20
N PRO A 223 -1.10 -9.13 -17.49
CA PRO A 223 -2.38 -8.82 -18.11
C PRO A 223 -3.48 -9.79 -17.64
N VAL A 224 -4.66 -9.27 -17.43
CA VAL A 224 -5.89 -10.02 -17.16
C VAL A 224 -6.87 -9.70 -18.28
N ASN A 225 -7.41 -10.72 -18.94
CA ASN A 225 -8.46 -10.54 -19.93
C ASN A 225 -9.34 -11.77 -19.94
N VAL A 226 -10.58 -11.61 -19.50
CA VAL A 226 -11.60 -12.66 -19.54
C VAL A 226 -12.91 -12.07 -20.04
N GLU A 227 -13.57 -12.78 -20.92
CA GLU A 227 -14.86 -12.40 -21.46
C GLU A 227 -15.87 -13.54 -21.23
N THR A 228 -16.96 -13.21 -20.57
CA THR A 228 -18.05 -14.14 -20.24
C THR A 228 -19.38 -13.52 -20.65
N THR A 229 -20.44 -14.29 -20.57
CA THR A 229 -21.81 -13.78 -20.83
C THR A 229 -22.29 -12.78 -19.78
N MET A 230 -21.69 -12.75 -18.58
CA MET A 230 -22.10 -11.89 -17.48
C MET A 230 -21.28 -10.60 -17.41
N CYS A 231 -20.00 -10.69 -17.67
CA CYS A 231 -19.09 -9.54 -17.62
C CYS A 231 -17.84 -9.80 -18.45
N LYS A 232 -17.22 -8.69 -18.86
CA LYS A 232 -15.87 -8.68 -19.40
C LYS A 232 -14.96 -8.04 -18.38
N ILE A 233 -13.88 -8.73 -18.00
CA ILE A 233 -12.87 -8.23 -17.07
C ILE A 233 -11.56 -8.09 -17.83
N SER A 234 -10.98 -6.89 -17.80
CA SER A 234 -9.70 -6.60 -18.44
C SER A 234 -8.82 -5.77 -17.52
N GLY A 235 -7.52 -5.72 -17.79
CA GLY A 235 -6.61 -4.89 -17.03
C GLY A 235 -5.33 -5.60 -16.63
N PHE A 236 -4.83 -5.29 -15.44
CA PHE A 236 -3.53 -5.78 -14.97
C PHE A 236 -3.57 -6.10 -13.47
N VAL A 237 -2.82 -7.13 -13.09
CA VAL A 237 -2.53 -7.48 -11.68
C VAL A 237 -1.03 -7.56 -11.47
N GLY A 238 -0.56 -7.36 -10.25
CA GLY A 238 0.86 -7.42 -9.93
C GLY A 238 1.39 -8.84 -9.82
N LYS A 239 2.67 -9.06 -10.13
CA LYS A 239 3.36 -10.30 -9.78
C LYS A 239 3.39 -10.50 -8.26
N PRO A 240 3.50 -11.73 -7.76
CA PRO A 240 3.64 -12.00 -6.33
C PRO A 240 4.79 -11.23 -5.67
N GLU A 241 5.92 -11.04 -6.38
CA GLU A 241 7.10 -10.32 -5.89
C GLU A 241 6.84 -8.81 -5.69
N ALA A 242 5.81 -8.27 -6.33
CA ALA A 242 5.37 -6.88 -6.15
C ALA A 242 4.47 -6.68 -4.93
N ALA A 243 4.25 -7.72 -4.12
CA ALA A 243 3.45 -7.63 -2.90
C ALA A 243 4.09 -6.70 -1.88
N ARG A 244 3.26 -5.96 -1.15
CA ARG A 244 3.68 -4.99 -0.13
C ARG A 244 2.79 -5.12 1.10
N LYS A 245 3.35 -4.86 2.27
CA LYS A 245 2.58 -4.83 3.53
C LYS A 245 1.48 -3.77 3.51
N LYS A 246 1.73 -2.65 2.83
CA LYS A 246 0.79 -1.52 2.70
C LYS A 246 1.06 -0.74 1.42
N GLY A 247 0.08 0.08 0.99
CA GLY A 247 0.26 1.03 -0.09
C GLY A 247 0.27 0.43 -1.48
N ALA A 248 -0.24 -0.77 -1.67
CA ALA A 248 -0.45 -1.31 -3.00
C ALA A 248 -1.51 -0.50 -3.76
N HIS A 249 -1.22 -0.17 -5.02
CA HIS A 249 -2.14 0.56 -5.89
C HIS A 249 -3.27 -0.36 -6.35
N GLN A 250 -4.46 -0.20 -5.77
CA GLN A 250 -5.60 -1.09 -5.97
C GLN A 250 -6.78 -0.34 -6.55
N PHE A 251 -7.11 -0.60 -7.82
CA PHE A 251 -8.16 0.10 -8.53
C PHE A 251 -9.11 -0.88 -9.23
N PHE A 252 -10.39 -0.72 -8.93
CA PHE A 252 -11.48 -1.31 -9.69
C PHE A 252 -12.24 -0.23 -10.44
N PHE A 253 -12.60 -0.54 -11.67
CA PHE A 253 -13.45 0.29 -12.50
C PHE A 253 -14.57 -0.54 -13.09
N VAL A 254 -15.78 0.01 -13.15
CA VAL A 254 -16.94 -0.59 -13.80
C VAL A 254 -17.58 0.41 -14.72
N ASN A 255 -17.77 0.04 -15.99
CA ASN A 255 -18.36 0.89 -17.02
C ASN A 255 -17.78 2.32 -17.01
N GLY A 256 -16.45 2.44 -16.88
CA GLY A 256 -15.77 3.73 -16.85
C GLY A 256 -15.81 4.48 -15.50
N ARG A 257 -16.26 3.87 -14.41
CA ARG A 257 -16.35 4.49 -13.08
C ARG A 257 -15.49 3.78 -12.06
N TYR A 258 -14.79 4.54 -11.23
CA TYR A 258 -14.05 3.99 -10.09
C TYR A 258 -15.01 3.43 -9.04
N MET A 259 -14.72 2.21 -8.56
CA MET A 259 -15.46 1.62 -7.45
C MET A 259 -14.54 1.11 -6.34
N LYS A 260 -15.08 1.10 -5.12
CA LYS A 260 -14.53 0.36 -3.98
C LYS A 260 -15.39 -0.86 -3.73
N HIS A 261 -14.79 -2.03 -3.79
CA HIS A 261 -15.51 -3.29 -3.61
C HIS A 261 -14.72 -4.26 -2.74
N PRO A 262 -14.92 -4.25 -1.40
CA PRO A 262 -14.16 -5.10 -0.48
C PRO A 262 -14.27 -6.59 -0.79
N TYR A 263 -15.44 -7.04 -1.26
CA TYR A 263 -15.67 -8.43 -1.62
C TYR A 263 -14.87 -8.86 -2.85
N PHE A 264 -14.78 -8.02 -3.89
CA PHE A 264 -13.92 -8.29 -5.05
C PHE A 264 -12.42 -8.16 -4.72
N ASN A 265 -12.06 -7.26 -3.81
CA ASN A 265 -10.69 -7.21 -3.30
C ASN A 265 -10.31 -8.57 -2.67
N LYS A 266 -11.21 -9.15 -1.88
CA LYS A 266 -11.01 -10.49 -1.31
C LYS A 266 -10.86 -11.56 -2.40
N ALA A 267 -11.59 -11.48 -3.52
CA ALA A 267 -11.43 -12.41 -4.66
C ALA A 267 -10.02 -12.36 -5.22
N VAL A 268 -9.51 -11.14 -5.50
CA VAL A 268 -8.15 -10.95 -5.98
C VAL A 268 -7.15 -11.52 -4.97
N MET A 269 -7.25 -11.14 -3.69
CA MET A 269 -6.31 -11.59 -2.65
C MET A 269 -6.35 -13.11 -2.45
N THR A 270 -7.53 -13.75 -2.59
CA THR A 270 -7.66 -15.21 -2.53
C THR A 270 -6.95 -15.92 -3.70
N ALA A 271 -6.85 -15.25 -4.86
CA ALA A 271 -6.09 -15.80 -5.98
C ALA A 271 -4.57 -15.87 -5.69
N TYR A 272 -4.07 -15.00 -4.82
CA TYR A 272 -2.67 -14.99 -4.35
C TYR A 272 -2.43 -15.80 -3.08
N ASP A 273 -3.43 -16.55 -2.59
CA ASP A 273 -3.26 -17.39 -1.39
C ASP A 273 -2.05 -18.33 -1.55
N ARG A 274 -1.17 -18.35 -0.55
CA ARG A 274 0.12 -19.07 -0.52
C ARG A 274 1.21 -18.58 -1.47
N LEU A 275 0.96 -17.56 -2.30
CA LEU A 275 1.96 -16.97 -3.17
C LEU A 275 2.61 -15.73 -2.56
N ILE A 276 1.90 -15.08 -1.62
CA ILE A 276 2.38 -13.89 -0.92
C ILE A 276 2.26 -14.08 0.59
N PRO A 277 3.09 -13.40 1.41
CA PRO A 277 2.97 -13.42 2.86
C PRO A 277 1.61 -12.93 3.35
N GLN A 278 1.13 -13.49 4.46
CA GLN A 278 -0.16 -13.08 5.03
C GLN A 278 -0.18 -11.60 5.40
N GLY A 279 -1.22 -10.89 4.96
CA GLY A 279 -1.41 -9.47 5.23
C GLY A 279 -0.74 -8.54 4.22
N GLU A 280 -0.02 -9.05 3.26
CA GLU A 280 0.50 -8.27 2.14
C GLU A 280 -0.54 -8.10 1.03
N GLN A 281 -0.37 -7.08 0.22
CA GLN A 281 -1.28 -6.65 -0.83
C GLN A 281 -0.53 -6.50 -2.14
N VAL A 282 -1.19 -6.87 -3.24
CA VAL A 282 -0.65 -6.70 -4.61
C VAL A 282 -1.32 -5.53 -5.31
N PRO A 283 -0.61 -4.83 -6.21
CA PRO A 283 -1.23 -3.82 -7.05
C PRO A 283 -2.13 -4.47 -8.10
N TYR A 284 -3.26 -3.83 -8.42
CA TYR A 284 -4.12 -4.23 -9.52
C TYR A 284 -4.90 -3.05 -10.10
N PHE A 285 -5.19 -3.15 -11.40
CA PHE A 285 -5.95 -2.19 -12.20
C PHE A 285 -6.93 -2.99 -13.05
N LEU A 286 -8.15 -3.20 -12.53
CA LEU A 286 -9.13 -4.11 -13.11
C LEU A 286 -10.38 -3.36 -13.56
N TYR A 287 -10.79 -3.59 -14.78
CA TYR A 287 -11.88 -2.94 -15.48
C TYR A 287 -12.96 -3.96 -15.78
N PHE A 288 -14.15 -3.66 -15.33
CA PHE A 288 -15.35 -4.46 -15.54
C PHE A 288 -16.24 -3.76 -16.57
N ASP A 289 -16.60 -4.47 -17.62
CA ASP A 289 -17.64 -4.09 -18.55
C ASP A 289 -18.84 -5.02 -18.31
N VAL A 290 -19.92 -4.45 -17.79
CA VAL A 290 -21.10 -5.16 -17.32
C VAL A 290 -22.33 -4.47 -17.89
N ASN A 291 -23.38 -5.24 -18.21
CA ASN A 291 -24.63 -4.65 -18.65
C ASN A 291 -25.15 -3.65 -17.59
N PRO A 292 -25.44 -2.40 -17.93
CA PRO A 292 -25.95 -1.39 -16.99
C PRO A 292 -27.18 -1.83 -16.20
N ASN A 293 -28.02 -2.71 -16.75
CA ASN A 293 -29.21 -3.23 -16.06
C ASN A 293 -28.88 -4.20 -14.91
N ASP A 294 -27.67 -4.79 -14.89
CA ASP A 294 -27.24 -5.77 -13.89
C ASP A 294 -26.50 -5.11 -12.72
N ILE A 295 -26.41 -3.78 -12.72
CA ILE A 295 -25.72 -3.01 -11.67
C ILE A 295 -26.55 -1.84 -11.17
N ASP A 296 -26.50 -1.58 -9.85
CA ASP A 296 -27.04 -0.35 -9.26
C ASP A 296 -25.88 0.56 -8.80
N VAL A 297 -25.76 1.73 -9.45
CA VAL A 297 -24.74 2.76 -9.18
C VAL A 297 -25.25 3.83 -8.22
N ASN A 298 -26.56 3.94 -8.02
CA ASN A 298 -27.17 5.06 -7.27
C ASN A 298 -27.34 4.76 -5.78
N ILE A 299 -26.46 4.02 -5.17
CA ILE A 299 -26.55 3.60 -3.76
C ILE A 299 -26.02 4.69 -2.82
N HIS A 300 -24.93 5.38 -3.21
CA HIS A 300 -24.27 6.38 -2.39
C HIS A 300 -24.06 7.70 -3.16
N PRO A 301 -24.12 8.88 -2.52
CA PRO A 301 -23.88 10.17 -3.18
C PRO A 301 -22.56 10.26 -3.94
N THR A 302 -21.50 9.62 -3.42
CA THR A 302 -20.17 9.57 -4.05
C THR A 302 -20.07 8.61 -5.23
N LYS A 303 -21.09 7.76 -5.45
CA LYS A 303 -21.16 6.76 -6.54
C LYS A 303 -19.96 5.79 -6.59
N THR A 304 -19.30 5.57 -5.45
CA THR A 304 -18.11 4.68 -5.36
C THR A 304 -18.45 3.26 -4.92
N GLU A 305 -19.67 3.06 -4.41
CA GLU A 305 -20.20 1.75 -4.04
C GLU A 305 -21.23 1.34 -5.08
N ILE A 306 -21.06 0.16 -5.64
CA ILE A 306 -21.89 -0.38 -6.72
C ILE A 306 -22.35 -1.77 -6.30
N LYS A 307 -23.64 -2.07 -6.47
CA LYS A 307 -24.19 -3.43 -6.31
C LYS A 307 -24.31 -4.11 -7.65
N PHE A 308 -23.94 -5.37 -7.67
CA PHE A 308 -24.10 -6.24 -8.82
C PHE A 308 -25.22 -7.24 -8.55
N GLU A 309 -26.02 -7.52 -9.53
CA GLU A 309 -27.09 -8.53 -9.40
C GLU A 309 -26.48 -9.93 -9.15
N ASN A 310 -25.43 -10.29 -9.86
CA ASN A 310 -24.77 -11.59 -9.79
C ASN A 310 -23.36 -11.52 -9.16
N GLU A 311 -23.23 -10.85 -8.01
CA GLU A 311 -21.96 -10.55 -7.34
C GLU A 311 -21.11 -11.80 -7.08
N GLN A 312 -21.73 -12.91 -6.67
CA GLN A 312 -21.03 -14.16 -6.36
C GLN A 312 -20.44 -14.83 -7.60
N ALA A 313 -21.15 -14.78 -8.73
CA ALA A 313 -20.65 -15.34 -9.99
C ALA A 313 -19.47 -14.51 -10.51
N ILE A 314 -19.57 -13.17 -10.49
CA ILE A 314 -18.50 -12.26 -10.87
C ILE A 314 -17.26 -12.47 -9.98
N TRP A 315 -17.45 -12.71 -8.67
CA TRP A 315 -16.38 -13.04 -7.74
C TRP A 315 -15.59 -14.28 -8.18
N GLN A 316 -16.30 -15.37 -8.57
CA GLN A 316 -15.66 -16.61 -9.06
C GLN A 316 -14.89 -16.39 -10.37
N ILE A 317 -15.50 -15.65 -11.32
CA ILE A 317 -14.88 -15.30 -12.61
C ILE A 317 -13.61 -14.48 -12.37
N LEU A 318 -13.67 -13.45 -11.51
CA LEU A 318 -12.53 -12.61 -11.16
C LEU A 318 -11.39 -13.42 -10.54
N MET A 319 -11.70 -14.26 -9.55
CA MET A 319 -10.71 -15.12 -8.91
C MET A 319 -10.03 -16.06 -9.91
N ALA A 320 -10.83 -16.69 -10.80
CA ALA A 320 -10.30 -17.60 -11.82
C ALA A 320 -9.41 -16.86 -12.84
N ALA A 321 -9.85 -15.69 -13.32
CA ALA A 321 -9.08 -14.87 -14.26
C ALA A 321 -7.72 -14.41 -13.68
N VAL A 322 -7.71 -14.00 -12.41
CA VAL A 322 -6.47 -13.61 -11.74
C VAL A 322 -5.55 -14.81 -11.54
N LYS A 323 -6.08 -15.97 -11.13
CA LYS A 323 -5.29 -17.21 -11.01
C LYS A 323 -4.68 -17.66 -12.34
N GLU A 324 -5.45 -17.59 -13.43
CA GLU A 324 -4.97 -17.91 -14.77
C GLU A 324 -3.82 -16.99 -15.17
N SER A 325 -3.98 -15.67 -14.98
CA SER A 325 -2.93 -14.69 -15.29
C SER A 325 -1.65 -14.94 -14.51
N ILE A 326 -1.74 -15.30 -13.22
CA ILE A 326 -0.60 -15.63 -12.39
C ILE A 326 0.04 -16.95 -12.86
N GLY A 327 -0.78 -17.97 -13.18
CA GLY A 327 -0.33 -19.29 -13.63
C GLY A 327 0.42 -19.26 -14.96
N MET A 328 0.00 -18.41 -15.90
CA MET A 328 0.65 -18.26 -17.20
C MET A 328 2.05 -17.63 -17.11
N PHE A 329 2.34 -16.87 -16.05
CA PHE A 329 3.60 -16.15 -15.84
C PHE A 329 4.44 -16.66 -14.68
N ASN A 330 3.92 -17.61 -13.90
CA ASN A 330 4.80 -18.42 -13.07
C ASN A 330 5.59 -19.32 -14.04
N ASP A 331 6.81 -18.93 -14.35
CA ASP A 331 7.85 -19.82 -14.85
C ASP A 331 8.12 -20.87 -13.76
N VAL A 332 7.22 -21.85 -13.66
CA VAL A 332 7.66 -23.18 -13.24
C VAL A 332 8.60 -23.55 -14.37
N PRO A 333 9.92 -23.74 -14.14
CA PRO A 333 10.74 -24.36 -15.16
C PRO A 333 10.01 -25.66 -15.48
N SER A 334 9.38 -25.72 -16.65
CA SER A 334 8.96 -26.97 -17.21
C SER A 334 10.25 -27.76 -17.21
N ILE A 335 10.30 -28.83 -16.42
CA ILE A 335 11.33 -29.83 -16.59
C ILE A 335 10.99 -30.35 -17.99
N ASP A 336 11.52 -29.67 -18.98
CA ASP A 336 11.57 -30.18 -20.34
C ASP A 336 12.48 -31.40 -20.19
N PHE A 337 11.85 -32.54 -20.13
CA PHE A 337 12.54 -33.78 -20.39
C PHE A 337 12.86 -33.70 -21.88
N ASP A 338 13.97 -33.05 -22.19
CA ASP A 338 14.53 -33.00 -23.51
C ASP A 338 14.72 -34.45 -23.95
N THR A 339 13.85 -34.86 -24.88
CA THR A 339 13.80 -36.26 -25.34
C THR A 339 14.82 -36.48 -26.44
N GLU A 340 15.74 -35.54 -26.70
CA GLU A 340 16.79 -35.69 -27.71
C GLU A 340 17.88 -36.70 -27.33
N ASP A 341 18.08 -36.99 -26.03
CA ASP A 341 19.01 -38.04 -25.53
C ASP A 341 18.29 -39.22 -24.91
N LYS A 342 17.15 -39.62 -25.47
CA LYS A 342 16.60 -40.93 -25.09
C LYS A 342 17.53 -42.03 -25.67
N PRO A 343 18.15 -42.87 -24.82
CA PRO A 343 18.77 -44.09 -25.33
C PRO A 343 17.69 -44.86 -26.07
N ASP A 344 17.96 -45.23 -27.33
CA ASP A 344 17.08 -46.07 -28.13
C ASP A 344 16.70 -47.29 -27.29
N ILE A 345 15.46 -47.35 -26.85
CA ILE A 345 14.94 -48.55 -26.18
C ILE A 345 14.75 -49.54 -27.34
N PRO A 346 15.58 -50.61 -27.41
CA PRO A 346 15.47 -51.55 -28.47
C PRO A 346 14.08 -52.18 -28.44
N VAL A 347 13.36 -52.06 -29.55
CA VAL A 347 12.04 -52.67 -29.72
C VAL A 347 12.22 -54.17 -29.49
N TYR A 348 11.48 -54.73 -28.52
CA TYR A 348 11.48 -56.14 -28.21
C TYR A 348 11.15 -56.94 -29.47
N ASN A 349 12.13 -57.69 -29.99
CA ASN A 349 11.93 -58.58 -31.13
C ASN A 349 11.81 -60.01 -30.55
N PRO A 350 10.63 -60.65 -30.64
CA PRO A 350 10.38 -61.96 -30.04
C PRO A 350 11.23 -63.10 -30.66
N ASP A 351 11.88 -62.86 -31.79
CA ASP A 351 12.71 -63.89 -32.50
C ASP A 351 14.19 -63.84 -32.10
N MET A 352 14.64 -62.95 -31.25
CA MET A 352 15.94 -62.93 -30.65
C MET A 352 15.87 -63.47 -29.18
N ILE A 353 16.17 -64.73 -28.99
CA ILE A 353 16.37 -65.33 -27.70
C ILE A 353 17.78 -64.97 -27.21
N PRO A 354 17.98 -64.01 -26.34
CA PRO A 354 19.28 -63.84 -25.68
C PRO A 354 19.38 -64.87 -24.60
N SER A 355 20.45 -65.65 -24.61
CA SER A 355 20.84 -66.50 -23.49
C SER A 355 21.27 -65.59 -22.34
N ALA A 356 20.29 -65.06 -21.63
CA ALA A 356 20.53 -64.29 -20.40
C ALA A 356 20.92 -65.26 -19.29
N SER A 357 22.21 -65.35 -18.99
CA SER A 357 22.67 -65.94 -17.73
C SER A 357 22.22 -65.01 -16.59
N ALA A 358 21.46 -65.55 -15.65
CA ALA A 358 21.02 -64.82 -14.47
C ALA A 358 22.21 -64.14 -13.76
N PRO A 359 22.08 -62.87 -13.35
CA PRO A 359 23.15 -62.19 -12.65
C PRO A 359 23.45 -62.91 -11.34
N LYS A 360 24.69 -63.33 -11.17
CA LYS A 360 25.19 -63.93 -9.88
C LYS A 360 25.37 -62.81 -8.89
N ILE A 361 24.45 -62.71 -7.94
CA ILE A 361 24.57 -61.79 -6.81
C ILE A 361 25.58 -62.40 -5.85
N SER A 362 26.79 -61.89 -5.79
CA SER A 362 27.75 -62.20 -4.75
C SER A 362 27.45 -61.37 -3.50
N LEU A 363 26.80 -61.98 -2.52
CA LEU A 363 26.61 -61.37 -1.22
C LEU A 363 27.96 -61.44 -0.46
N ASN A 364 28.47 -60.25 -0.09
CA ASN A 364 29.62 -60.18 0.80
C ASN A 364 29.14 -60.31 2.26
N PRO A 365 29.36 -61.44 2.95
CA PRO A 365 28.83 -61.67 4.30
C PRO A 365 29.45 -60.79 5.38
N HIS A 366 30.45 -59.96 5.04
CA HIS A 366 31.14 -59.07 5.97
C HIS A 366 30.79 -57.56 5.67
N TYR A 367 29.81 -57.29 4.80
CA TYR A 367 29.38 -55.90 4.55
C TYR A 367 28.59 -55.37 5.75
N ASN A 368 29.16 -54.37 6.44
CA ASN A 368 28.50 -53.64 7.51
C ASN A 368 28.33 -52.17 7.08
N PRO A 369 27.10 -51.70 6.81
CA PRO A 369 26.87 -50.36 6.33
C PRO A 369 27.16 -49.25 7.36
N PHE A 370 27.44 -49.63 8.61
CA PHE A 370 27.73 -48.70 9.71
C PHE A 370 29.22 -48.59 10.07
N LYS A 371 30.12 -49.29 9.34
CA LYS A 371 31.56 -49.10 9.47
C LYS A 371 32.09 -48.31 8.29
N SER A 372 32.49 -47.06 8.52
CA SER A 372 33.25 -46.26 7.56
C SER A 372 34.60 -46.91 7.29
N SER A 373 34.78 -47.54 6.13
CA SER A 373 36.08 -47.99 5.64
C SER A 373 36.68 -46.90 4.75
N SER A 374 37.82 -46.39 5.15
CA SER A 374 38.70 -45.60 4.31
C SER A 374 39.13 -46.42 3.09
N LEU A 375 38.59 -46.11 1.93
CA LEU A 375 39.01 -46.69 0.65
C LEU A 375 40.21 -45.91 0.11
N SER A 376 41.39 -46.56 0.21
CA SER A 376 42.56 -46.20 -0.57
C SER A 376 42.35 -46.57 -2.04
N GLY A 377 41.99 -45.64 -2.86
CA GLY A 377 41.99 -45.73 -4.32
C GLY A 377 43.04 -44.77 -4.87
N LYS A 378 43.98 -45.27 -5.66
CA LYS A 378 45.07 -44.50 -6.28
C LYS A 378 44.49 -43.33 -7.10
N PRO A 379 45.03 -42.12 -6.94
CA PRO A 379 44.55 -40.97 -7.72
C PRO A 379 45.21 -40.93 -9.10
N ALA A 380 44.40 -40.62 -10.10
CA ALA A 380 44.85 -40.07 -11.38
C ALA A 380 45.37 -38.65 -11.17
N ALA A 381 46.43 -38.27 -11.86
CA ALA A 381 47.21 -37.07 -11.69
C ALA A 381 46.35 -35.77 -11.72
N ALA A 382 46.34 -35.07 -10.61
CA ALA A 382 45.84 -33.68 -10.53
C ALA A 382 47.01 -32.70 -10.59
N LYS A 383 46.79 -31.58 -11.28
CA LYS A 383 47.72 -30.47 -11.42
C LYS A 383 48.04 -29.80 -10.08
N PRO A 384 49.21 -29.17 -9.92
CA PRO A 384 49.60 -28.60 -8.64
C PRO A 384 48.73 -27.37 -8.30
N VAL A 385 48.22 -27.38 -7.10
CA VAL A 385 47.59 -26.25 -6.42
C VAL A 385 48.64 -25.61 -5.50
N ASP A 386 48.74 -24.30 -5.54
CA ASP A 386 49.71 -23.46 -4.82
C ASP A 386 49.77 -23.76 -3.31
N GLU A 387 50.99 -23.89 -2.81
CA GLU A 387 51.34 -24.19 -1.40
C GLU A 387 51.17 -23.01 -0.43
N GLN A 388 50.31 -22.04 -0.74
CA GLN A 388 50.12 -20.85 0.12
C GLN A 388 48.97 -20.95 1.12
N TRP A 389 48.20 -22.03 1.16
CA TRP A 389 47.08 -22.16 2.11
C TRP A 389 47.46 -22.68 3.49
N GLU A 390 48.61 -23.36 3.63
CA GLU A 390 49.07 -23.88 4.94
C GLU A 390 49.64 -22.79 5.85
N GLN A 391 50.10 -21.67 5.31
CA GLN A 391 50.61 -20.53 6.10
C GLN A 391 49.54 -19.69 6.79
N LEU A 392 48.28 -19.91 6.49
CA LEU A 392 47.16 -19.15 7.11
C LEU A 392 46.67 -19.79 8.43
N TYR A 393 47.13 -20.95 8.78
CA TYR A 393 46.71 -21.68 9.99
C TYR A 393 47.84 -21.89 11.03
N GLU A 394 49.04 -21.39 10.79
CA GLU A 394 50.16 -21.40 11.76
C GLU A 394 50.00 -20.29 12.83
N GLY A 395 48.95 -20.31 13.59
CA GLY A 395 48.73 -19.32 14.68
C GLY A 395 47.59 -19.65 15.60
N LEU A 396 46.92 -20.77 15.36
CA LEU A 396 45.70 -21.11 16.11
C LEU A 396 45.81 -22.37 17.01
N ASN A 397 47.02 -22.86 17.19
CA ASN A 397 47.28 -23.99 18.09
C ASN A 397 48.36 -23.59 19.09
N ASP A 398 48.04 -22.78 20.07
CA ASP A 398 48.72 -22.81 21.34
C ASP A 398 47.71 -23.06 22.46
N GLN A 399 47.89 -24.21 22.98
CA GLN A 399 47.28 -24.85 24.10
C GLN A 399 47.45 -24.02 25.39
N ASP A 400 46.48 -24.09 26.24
CA ASP A 400 46.77 -24.39 27.65
C ASP A 400 45.73 -25.36 28.19
N SER A 401 46.20 -26.59 28.25
CA SER A 401 45.68 -27.70 29.05
C SER A 401 45.80 -27.37 30.54
N VAL A 402 44.70 -27.32 31.23
CA VAL A 402 44.72 -27.59 32.69
C VAL A 402 43.71 -28.68 32.98
N GLU A 403 44.28 -29.86 33.15
CA GLU A 403 43.66 -31.00 33.86
C GLU A 403 43.18 -30.54 35.24
N ARG A 404 41.96 -30.90 35.60
CA ARG A 404 41.61 -31.17 37.00
C ARG A 404 40.67 -32.34 37.05
N GLU A 405 41.25 -33.33 37.72
CA GLU A 405 40.70 -34.62 38.11
C GLU A 405 39.40 -34.47 38.91
N ALA A 406 38.57 -35.45 38.70
CA ALA A 406 37.46 -35.79 39.55
C ALA A 406 37.98 -36.34 40.88
N ASP A 407 37.49 -35.84 41.98
CA ASP A 407 37.45 -36.59 43.23
C ASP A 407 36.08 -36.53 43.86
N ILE A 408 35.63 -37.69 44.18
CA ILE A 408 34.36 -38.10 44.72
C ILE A 408 34.55 -38.30 46.25
N PHE A 409 33.49 -38.03 46.98
CA PHE A 409 33.12 -38.55 48.31
C PHE A 409 33.50 -37.82 49.62
N GLU A 410 32.40 -37.56 50.30
CA GLU A 410 32.09 -37.73 51.72
C GLU A 410 32.75 -36.82 52.76
N SER A 411 31.92 -36.03 53.41
CA SER A 411 31.72 -36.20 54.85
C SER A 411 30.49 -35.42 55.34
N GLU A 412 29.66 -36.19 55.99
CA GLU A 412 28.56 -35.71 56.88
C GLU A 412 29.12 -34.82 57.96
N ASN A 413 28.38 -33.75 58.24
CA ASN A 413 28.19 -33.38 59.66
C ASN A 413 26.93 -32.50 59.80
N GLU A 414 26.10 -32.97 60.66
CA GLU A 414 24.88 -32.37 61.17
C GLU A 414 25.17 -31.04 61.88
N ALA A 415 24.38 -30.01 61.60
CA ALA A 415 24.00 -29.00 62.58
C ALA A 415 22.72 -28.30 62.17
N GLU A 416 21.63 -28.73 62.77
CA GLU A 416 20.47 -27.99 63.28
C GLU A 416 19.82 -26.89 62.42
N ILE A 417 18.64 -27.26 61.94
CA ILE A 417 17.34 -26.58 61.96
C ILE A 417 17.42 -25.13 62.45
N ASN A 418 17.24 -24.19 61.50
CA ASN A 418 16.43 -23.03 61.74
C ASN A 418 15.77 -22.52 60.45
N THR A 419 14.48 -22.86 60.34
CA THR A 419 13.37 -22.02 59.93
C THR A 419 13.38 -21.43 58.54
N SER A 420 12.74 -22.15 57.62
CA SER A 420 11.65 -21.61 56.79
C SER A 420 11.53 -20.07 56.71
N GLN A 421 12.32 -19.46 55.82
CA GLN A 421 11.93 -18.15 55.24
C GLN A 421 12.86 -17.67 54.10
N SER A 422 13.62 -18.48 53.40
CA SER A 422 14.49 -17.97 52.30
C SER A 422 14.63 -18.85 51.07
N ILE A 423 13.72 -19.75 50.80
CA ILE A 423 13.82 -20.62 49.57
C ILE A 423 13.20 -19.96 48.31
N LEU A 424 12.63 -18.77 48.43
CA LEU A 424 12.02 -18.06 47.29
C LEU A 424 12.76 -16.75 46.90
N ALA A 425 13.95 -16.46 47.39
CA ALA A 425 14.59 -15.16 47.21
C ALA A 425 15.82 -15.15 46.28
N GLU A 426 16.25 -16.25 45.71
CA GLU A 426 17.49 -16.28 44.89
C GLU A 426 17.41 -17.11 43.61
N LYS A 427 16.24 -17.30 43.02
CA LYS A 427 16.18 -17.67 41.58
C LYS A 427 15.64 -16.47 40.86
N SER A 428 16.52 -15.81 40.09
CA SER A 428 16.13 -14.94 38.99
C SER A 428 14.91 -15.55 38.27
N PRO A 429 13.83 -14.81 38.05
CA PRO A 429 12.65 -15.37 37.42
C PRO A 429 13.05 -15.95 36.07
N ALA A 430 13.07 -17.26 35.94
CA ALA A 430 13.33 -17.91 34.67
C ALA A 430 12.21 -17.51 33.72
N HIS A 431 12.58 -16.76 32.68
CA HIS A 431 11.65 -16.40 31.61
C HIS A 431 11.44 -17.63 30.74
N TYR A 432 10.20 -17.89 30.37
CA TYR A 432 9.84 -19.00 29.47
C TYR A 432 9.23 -18.44 28.19
N GLN A 433 9.77 -18.83 27.03
CA GLN A 433 9.22 -18.43 25.75
C GLN A 433 8.23 -19.48 25.24
N TYR A 434 7.01 -19.05 24.88
CA TYR A 434 5.98 -19.91 24.32
C TYR A 434 5.77 -19.61 22.83
N LYS A 435 5.98 -20.63 21.98
CA LYS A 435 5.80 -20.62 20.51
C LYS A 435 6.56 -19.48 19.78
N GLY A 436 7.71 -19.04 20.31
CA GLY A 436 8.45 -17.93 19.72
C GLY A 436 7.66 -16.62 19.64
N LYS A 437 6.63 -16.45 20.48
CA LYS A 437 5.72 -15.30 20.43
C LYS A 437 5.50 -14.62 21.76
N TYR A 438 5.41 -15.39 22.83
CA TYR A 438 5.12 -14.89 24.16
C TYR A 438 6.25 -15.19 25.13
N VAL A 439 6.64 -14.22 25.91
CA VAL A 439 7.52 -14.39 27.05
C VAL A 439 6.65 -14.46 28.30
N MET A 440 6.80 -15.52 29.08
CA MET A 440 6.07 -15.76 30.31
C MET A 440 7.02 -15.67 31.51
N THR A 441 6.62 -14.98 32.55
CA THR A 441 7.40 -14.87 33.78
C THR A 441 6.49 -14.89 35.00
N ALA A 442 6.97 -15.55 36.08
CA ALA A 442 6.26 -15.57 37.35
C ALA A 442 6.40 -14.21 38.04
N VAL A 443 5.28 -13.67 38.50
CA VAL A 443 5.20 -12.45 39.31
C VAL A 443 4.42 -12.72 40.60
N LYS A 444 4.59 -11.87 41.61
CA LYS A 444 3.89 -12.07 42.91
C LYS A 444 2.35 -12.17 42.78
N SER A 445 1.78 -11.60 41.72
CA SER A 445 0.32 -11.57 41.48
C SER A 445 -0.18 -12.72 40.62
N GLY A 446 0.72 -13.55 40.03
CA GLY A 446 0.36 -14.64 39.13
C GLY A 446 1.38 -14.85 38.01
N LEU A 447 0.90 -15.16 36.80
CA LEU A 447 1.71 -15.37 35.60
C LEU A 447 1.57 -14.16 34.67
N MET A 448 2.67 -13.47 34.42
CA MET A 448 2.74 -12.39 33.41
C MET A 448 3.07 -12.97 32.05
N ILE A 449 2.28 -12.59 31.05
CA ILE A 449 2.42 -13.00 29.65
C ILE A 449 2.66 -11.74 28.82
N ILE A 450 3.79 -11.67 28.12
CA ILE A 450 4.25 -10.55 27.32
C ILE A 450 4.32 -10.98 25.86
N ASP A 451 3.70 -10.22 24.94
CA ASP A 451 3.90 -10.41 23.49
C ASP A 451 5.26 -9.83 23.11
N GLN A 452 6.23 -10.68 22.74
CA GLN A 452 7.63 -10.27 22.49
C GLN A 452 7.75 -9.23 21.36
N HIS A 453 6.98 -9.38 20.27
CA HIS A 453 7.01 -8.43 19.15
C HIS A 453 6.48 -7.06 19.59
N ARG A 454 5.34 -7.03 20.29
CA ARG A 454 4.72 -5.79 20.77
C ARG A 454 5.55 -5.09 21.85
N ALA A 455 6.17 -5.86 22.72
CA ALA A 455 7.12 -5.34 23.71
C ALA A 455 8.30 -4.65 23.02
N HIS A 456 8.92 -5.32 22.05
CA HIS A 456 10.04 -4.74 21.33
C HIS A 456 9.64 -3.51 20.48
N VAL A 457 8.45 -3.54 19.86
CA VAL A 457 7.90 -2.33 19.19
C VAL A 457 7.79 -1.17 20.16
N ARG A 458 7.36 -1.39 21.41
CA ARG A 458 7.26 -0.32 22.42
C ARG A 458 8.62 0.22 22.80
N VAL A 459 9.58 -0.63 23.09
CA VAL A 459 10.96 -0.27 23.46
C VAL A 459 11.62 0.53 22.33
N LEU A 460 11.56 0.02 21.10
CA LEU A 460 12.17 0.69 19.94
C LEU A 460 11.49 2.03 19.61
N TYR A 461 10.18 2.11 19.78
CA TYR A 461 9.45 3.35 19.54
C TYR A 461 9.92 4.49 20.47
N GLU A 462 10.08 4.23 21.76
CA GLU A 462 10.56 5.24 22.69
C GLU A 462 12.01 5.63 22.42
N ARG A 463 12.86 4.65 22.09
CA ARG A 463 14.26 4.89 21.70
C ARG A 463 14.36 5.76 20.45
N TYR A 464 13.63 5.44 19.39
CA TYR A 464 13.64 6.23 18.16
C TYR A 464 13.03 7.62 18.37
N LEU A 465 11.97 7.75 19.15
CA LEU A 465 11.37 9.04 19.45
C LEU A 465 12.35 9.96 20.21
N GLU A 466 13.08 9.41 21.17
CA GLU A 466 14.11 10.14 21.91
C GLU A 466 15.28 10.54 20.99
N GLN A 467 15.77 9.64 20.14
CA GLN A 467 16.82 9.93 19.15
C GLN A 467 16.42 11.06 18.18
N ILE A 468 15.16 11.06 17.72
CA ILE A 468 14.63 12.14 16.87
C ILE A 468 14.62 13.47 17.62
N GLN A 469 14.19 13.50 18.88
CA GLN A 469 14.12 14.70 19.70
C GLN A 469 15.50 15.26 20.03
N GLN A 470 16.46 14.39 20.32
CA GLN A 470 17.83 14.77 20.68
C GLN A 470 18.73 15.03 19.47
N GLN A 471 18.26 14.76 18.24
CA GLN A 471 19.04 14.85 16.98
C GLN A 471 20.38 14.07 17.03
N THR A 472 20.39 12.94 17.75
CA THR A 472 21.59 12.10 17.97
C THR A 472 21.63 10.86 17.06
N SER A 473 20.83 10.84 16.01
CA SER A 473 20.79 9.68 15.11
C SER A 473 22.10 9.56 14.33
N HIS A 474 22.72 8.38 14.38
CA HIS A 474 23.86 8.02 13.56
C HIS A 474 23.39 7.35 12.29
N SER A 475 23.97 7.72 11.14
CA SER A 475 23.67 7.11 9.85
C SER A 475 24.68 6.00 9.53
N GLN A 476 24.19 4.93 8.91
CA GLN A 476 24.98 3.85 8.33
C GLN A 476 24.83 3.92 6.82
N LYS A 477 25.96 4.04 6.09
CA LYS A 477 25.95 4.08 4.62
C LYS A 477 25.55 2.71 4.05
N VAL A 478 24.69 2.75 3.05
CA VAL A 478 24.30 1.58 2.26
C VAL A 478 25.40 1.31 1.23
N LEU A 479 25.96 0.09 1.22
CA LEU A 479 27.06 -0.28 0.30
C LEU A 479 26.64 -0.21 -1.18
N PHE A 480 25.39 -0.54 -1.46
CA PHE A 480 24.80 -0.48 -2.80
C PHE A 480 23.54 0.36 -2.72
N PRO A 481 23.60 1.68 -3.02
CA PRO A 481 22.43 2.53 -3.02
C PRO A 481 21.37 1.99 -3.97
N GLU A 482 20.18 1.75 -3.44
CA GLU A 482 19.04 1.32 -4.23
C GLU A 482 18.17 2.52 -4.61
N VAL A 483 17.65 2.51 -5.85
CA VAL A 483 16.81 3.60 -6.36
C VAL A 483 15.34 3.28 -6.10
N LEU A 484 14.65 4.20 -5.42
CA LEU A 484 13.21 4.23 -5.24
C LEU A 484 12.57 5.11 -6.30
N GLN A 485 11.46 4.68 -6.85
CA GLN A 485 10.62 5.52 -7.68
C GLN A 485 9.25 5.69 -7.02
N PHE A 486 8.85 6.94 -6.81
CA PHE A 486 7.57 7.31 -6.24
C PHE A 486 6.65 7.89 -7.31
N PRO A 487 5.32 7.58 -7.24
CA PRO A 487 4.33 8.36 -7.96
C PRO A 487 4.32 9.80 -7.47
N VAL A 488 3.89 10.73 -8.32
CA VAL A 488 3.84 12.17 -7.99
C VAL A 488 3.07 12.46 -6.70
N SER A 489 2.01 11.69 -6.43
CA SER A 489 1.23 11.81 -5.18
C SER A 489 2.05 11.49 -3.92
N ASP A 490 2.99 10.58 -4.01
CA ASP A 490 3.83 10.15 -2.89
C ASP A 490 5.10 11.02 -2.79
N GLU A 491 5.62 11.50 -3.92
CA GLU A 491 6.75 12.43 -4.00
C GLU A 491 6.47 13.72 -3.24
N VAL A 492 5.30 14.34 -3.42
CA VAL A 492 4.88 15.55 -2.67
C VAL A 492 4.87 15.33 -1.15
N ILE A 493 4.63 14.10 -0.71
CA ILE A 493 4.68 13.75 0.71
C ILE A 493 6.12 13.54 1.15
N LEU A 494 6.90 12.79 0.36
CA LEU A 494 8.32 12.52 0.63
C LEU A 494 9.11 13.82 0.77
N GLU A 495 8.97 14.78 -0.15
CA GLU A 495 9.66 16.08 -0.07
C GLU A 495 9.47 16.78 1.28
N LYS A 496 8.29 16.64 1.89
CA LYS A 496 8.02 17.21 3.22
C LYS A 496 8.60 16.40 4.36
N LEU A 497 8.77 15.10 4.15
CA LEU A 497 9.37 14.21 5.13
C LEU A 497 10.90 14.24 5.09
N LEU A 498 11.52 14.58 3.95
CA LEU A 498 12.97 14.57 3.76
C LEU A 498 13.73 15.32 4.88
N PRO A 499 13.35 16.54 5.30
CA PRO A 499 14.05 17.22 6.37
C PRO A 499 14.03 16.45 7.69
N GLU A 500 12.92 15.78 8.01
CA GLU A 500 12.77 15.00 9.23
C GLU A 500 13.48 13.64 9.12
N MET A 501 13.42 13.01 7.96
CA MET A 501 14.14 11.77 7.67
C MET A 501 15.66 11.98 7.75
N ASN A 502 16.17 13.10 7.24
CA ASN A 502 17.59 13.46 7.36
C ASN A 502 18.03 13.60 8.83
N LYS A 503 17.19 14.21 9.68
CA LYS A 503 17.46 14.29 11.13
C LYS A 503 17.50 12.91 11.81
N MET A 504 16.81 11.94 11.23
CA MET A 504 16.77 10.56 11.72
C MET A 504 17.94 9.71 11.21
N GLY A 505 18.79 10.25 10.34
CA GLY A 505 19.95 9.55 9.77
C GLY A 505 19.68 8.86 8.44
N PHE A 506 18.58 9.17 7.76
CA PHE A 506 18.41 8.80 6.36
C PHE A 506 19.12 9.81 5.46
N GLU A 507 19.76 9.33 4.42
CA GLU A 507 20.29 10.16 3.33
C GLU A 507 19.66 9.70 2.03
N LEU A 508 18.80 10.54 1.44
CA LEU A 508 18.15 10.31 0.17
C LEU A 508 18.58 11.40 -0.82
N ASP A 509 19.12 11.00 -1.96
CA ASP A 509 19.45 11.91 -3.07
C ASP A 509 18.34 11.87 -4.11
N ASP A 510 17.86 13.04 -4.51
CA ASP A 510 16.90 13.20 -5.60
C ASP A 510 17.62 13.06 -6.94
N LEU A 511 17.18 12.08 -7.74
CA LEU A 511 17.69 11.81 -9.10
C LEU A 511 16.78 12.41 -10.19
N GLY A 512 15.70 13.07 -9.79
CA GLY A 512 14.69 13.63 -10.67
C GLY A 512 13.63 12.61 -11.15
N GLY A 513 12.47 13.14 -11.53
CA GLY A 513 11.36 12.33 -12.04
C GLY A 513 10.78 11.37 -11.00
N GLY A 514 10.72 11.77 -9.72
CA GLY A 514 10.22 10.96 -8.63
C GLY A 514 11.15 9.82 -8.20
N SER A 515 12.42 9.84 -8.66
CA SER A 515 13.41 8.80 -8.33
C SER A 515 14.37 9.29 -7.26
N TYR A 516 14.57 8.49 -6.21
CA TYR A 516 15.43 8.79 -5.06
C TYR A 516 16.39 7.65 -4.78
N ALA A 517 17.68 7.96 -4.58
CA ALA A 517 18.68 7.00 -4.14
C ALA A 517 18.77 7.00 -2.62
N VAL A 518 18.70 5.83 -1.98
CA VAL A 518 18.90 5.69 -0.53
C VAL A 518 20.37 5.40 -0.27
N ASN A 519 21.10 6.40 0.21
CA ASN A 519 22.56 6.33 0.44
C ASN A 519 22.90 5.93 1.87
N ALA A 520 22.06 6.33 2.85
CA ALA A 520 22.26 5.96 4.24
C ALA A 520 20.91 5.75 4.97
N ILE A 521 20.96 4.91 6.00
CA ILE A 521 19.84 4.63 6.92
C ILE A 521 20.30 4.79 8.37
N PRO A 522 19.39 4.99 9.32
CA PRO A 522 19.72 4.97 10.75
C PRO A 522 20.42 3.68 11.17
N THR A 523 21.40 3.78 12.08
CA THR A 523 22.04 2.59 12.66
C THR A 523 21.06 1.75 13.47
N GLY A 524 21.28 0.42 13.53
CA GLY A 524 20.42 -0.51 14.26
C GLY A 524 19.20 -1.01 13.46
N LEU A 525 19.21 -0.84 12.14
CA LEU A 525 18.21 -1.38 11.22
C LEU A 525 18.79 -2.57 10.40
N ASP A 526 19.65 -3.36 11.02
CA ASP A 526 20.30 -4.49 10.35
C ASP A 526 19.26 -5.51 9.86
N GLY A 527 19.34 -5.88 8.58
CA GLY A 527 18.42 -6.83 7.95
C GLY A 527 17.08 -6.24 7.51
N VAL A 528 16.82 -4.95 7.74
CA VAL A 528 15.64 -4.26 7.21
C VAL A 528 15.93 -3.74 5.80
N ASN A 529 15.03 -4.05 4.85
CA ASN A 529 15.18 -3.54 3.49
C ASN A 529 14.91 -2.02 3.46
N PRO A 530 15.92 -1.19 3.06
CA PRO A 530 15.80 0.27 3.07
C PRO A 530 14.65 0.79 2.19
N LEU A 531 14.40 0.14 1.05
CA LEU A 531 13.36 0.54 0.11
C LEU A 531 11.96 0.41 0.73
N HIS A 532 11.68 -0.76 1.32
CA HIS A 532 10.39 -1.00 1.98
C HIS A 532 10.17 -0.06 3.15
N LEU A 533 11.23 0.23 3.90
CA LEU A 533 11.17 1.12 5.04
C LEU A 533 10.75 2.54 4.64
N VAL A 534 11.41 3.13 3.63
CA VAL A 534 11.09 4.47 3.14
C VAL A 534 9.68 4.51 2.54
N GLN A 535 9.28 3.47 1.80
CA GLN A 535 7.92 3.37 1.26
C GLN A 535 6.85 3.31 2.36
N ASP A 536 7.07 2.52 3.41
CA ASP A 536 6.17 2.41 4.55
C ASP A 536 6.06 3.74 5.32
N MET A 537 7.15 4.51 5.41
CA MET A 537 7.16 5.83 6.04
C MET A 537 6.30 6.81 5.25
N VAL A 538 6.49 6.91 3.94
CA VAL A 538 5.70 7.77 3.06
C VAL A 538 4.21 7.37 3.11
N PHE A 539 3.92 6.07 3.04
CA PHE A 539 2.55 5.58 3.11
C PHE A 539 1.89 5.89 4.46
N SER A 540 2.59 5.68 5.58
CA SER A 540 2.07 5.98 6.91
C SER A 540 1.76 7.48 7.09
N ALA A 541 2.60 8.34 6.52
CA ALA A 541 2.37 9.79 6.52
C ALA A 541 1.18 10.18 5.63
N LYS A 542 0.97 9.46 4.51
CA LYS A 542 -0.18 9.65 3.61
C LYS A 542 -1.50 9.32 4.32
N GLU A 543 -1.58 8.20 5.04
CA GLU A 543 -2.79 7.78 5.76
C GLU A 543 -3.17 8.72 6.90
N LYS A 544 -2.20 9.11 7.73
CA LYS A 544 -2.46 9.90 8.95
C LYS A 544 -2.62 11.38 8.67
N GLY A 545 -2.07 11.86 7.56
CA GLY A 545 -2.01 13.29 7.23
C GLY A 545 -0.99 14.03 8.10
N VAL A 546 -0.08 14.74 7.49
CA VAL A 546 0.96 15.53 8.17
C VAL A 546 0.32 16.76 8.81
N LYS A 547 -0.08 16.68 10.09
CA LYS A 547 -0.75 17.80 10.78
C LYS A 547 0.18 18.62 11.66
N ALA A 548 1.08 17.97 12.38
CA ALA A 548 2.04 18.60 13.27
C ALA A 548 3.37 17.86 13.23
N LEU A 549 4.48 18.54 13.52
CA LEU A 549 5.82 17.97 13.51
C LEU A 549 5.92 16.76 14.45
N ASP A 550 5.30 16.86 15.62
CA ASP A 550 5.28 15.79 16.63
C ASP A 550 4.52 14.54 16.14
N GLU A 551 3.42 14.71 15.39
CA GLU A 551 2.68 13.57 14.80
C GLU A 551 3.50 12.87 13.71
N VAL A 552 4.33 13.62 12.98
CA VAL A 552 5.27 13.06 11.99
C VAL A 552 6.33 12.23 12.70
N HIS A 553 6.99 12.79 13.73
CA HIS A 553 8.00 12.09 14.51
C HIS A 553 7.45 10.80 15.12
N GLN A 554 6.26 10.85 15.72
CA GLN A 554 5.60 9.67 16.27
C GLN A 554 5.27 8.62 15.19
N SER A 555 4.81 9.06 14.01
CA SER A 555 4.49 8.15 12.91
C SER A 555 5.74 7.48 12.34
N LEU A 556 6.82 8.25 12.17
CA LEU A 556 8.11 7.75 11.70
C LEU A 556 8.73 6.79 12.70
N ALA A 557 8.82 7.18 13.97
CA ALA A 557 9.33 6.32 15.05
C ALA A 557 8.56 5.00 15.16
N LEU A 558 7.22 5.05 15.04
CA LEU A 558 6.40 3.84 15.06
C LEU A 558 6.63 2.93 13.86
N THR A 559 6.81 3.51 12.68
CA THR A 559 7.08 2.75 11.46
C THR A 559 8.46 2.08 11.53
N LEU A 560 9.48 2.80 11.99
CA LEU A 560 10.80 2.25 12.26
C LEU A 560 10.73 1.10 13.27
N ALA A 561 10.09 1.34 14.41
CA ALA A 561 9.96 0.36 15.49
C ALA A 561 9.29 -0.95 15.02
N ARG A 562 8.24 -0.85 14.18
CA ARG A 562 7.55 -2.04 13.64
C ARG A 562 8.40 -2.85 12.67
N ASN A 563 9.20 -2.16 11.86
CA ASN A 563 10.06 -2.84 10.88
C ASN A 563 11.31 -3.46 11.53
N ALA A 564 11.85 -2.83 12.57
CA ALA A 564 13.03 -3.30 13.30
C ALA A 564 12.69 -4.26 14.46
N ALA A 565 11.41 -4.42 14.84
CA ALA A 565 11.04 -5.26 15.96
C ALA A 565 11.26 -6.76 15.66
N ILE A 566 11.60 -7.52 16.71
CA ILE A 566 11.75 -8.97 16.69
C ILE A 566 10.58 -9.60 15.93
N PRO A 567 10.82 -10.35 14.86
CA PRO A 567 9.77 -11.00 14.08
C PRO A 567 9.05 -12.08 14.91
N GLN A 568 7.79 -12.34 14.56
CA GLN A 568 7.05 -13.42 15.21
C GLN A 568 7.67 -14.77 14.85
N GLY A 569 7.83 -15.64 15.86
CA GLY A 569 8.42 -16.97 15.69
C GLY A 569 9.92 -17.03 16.00
N GLN A 570 10.59 -15.90 16.22
CA GLN A 570 11.99 -15.87 16.60
C GLN A 570 12.18 -16.41 18.02
N VAL A 571 13.11 -17.37 18.17
CA VAL A 571 13.50 -17.91 19.47
C VAL A 571 14.52 -16.96 20.10
N LEU A 572 14.28 -16.59 21.35
CA LEU A 572 15.15 -15.73 22.14
C LEU A 572 15.92 -16.55 23.18
N SER A 573 17.15 -16.17 23.44
CA SER A 573 17.93 -16.67 24.59
C SER A 573 17.36 -16.11 25.90
N ASN A 574 17.75 -16.69 27.03
CA ASN A 574 17.32 -16.20 28.34
C ASN A 574 17.77 -14.76 28.59
N GLU A 575 18.97 -14.40 28.16
CA GLU A 575 19.54 -13.07 28.30
C GLU A 575 18.78 -12.04 27.44
N GLU A 576 18.41 -12.42 26.20
CA GLU A 576 17.59 -11.56 25.33
C GLU A 576 16.18 -11.36 25.88
N MET A 577 15.58 -12.41 26.46
CA MET A 577 14.28 -12.28 27.12
C MET A 577 14.34 -11.35 28.34
N GLU A 578 15.38 -11.49 29.16
CA GLU A 578 15.59 -10.65 30.33
C GLU A 578 15.82 -9.19 29.93
N SER A 579 16.66 -8.94 28.92
CA SER A 579 16.90 -7.60 28.38
C SER A 579 15.61 -6.99 27.85
N LEU A 580 14.83 -7.73 27.05
CA LEU A 580 13.55 -7.24 26.52
C LEU A 580 12.56 -6.87 27.63
N VAL A 581 12.47 -7.68 28.67
CA VAL A 581 11.58 -7.42 29.82
C VAL A 581 12.04 -6.17 30.58
N ASN A 582 13.34 -6.08 30.87
CA ASN A 582 13.91 -4.92 31.58
C ASN A 582 13.72 -3.62 30.78
N ASP A 583 14.00 -3.64 29.47
CA ASP A 583 13.81 -2.50 28.57
C ASP A 583 12.34 -2.09 28.48
N LEU A 584 11.41 -3.06 28.44
CA LEU A 584 9.98 -2.79 28.45
C LEU A 584 9.55 -2.08 29.73
N PHE A 585 10.04 -2.52 30.90
CA PHE A 585 9.70 -1.90 32.18
C PHE A 585 10.36 -0.53 32.38
N ALA A 586 11.39 -0.20 31.61
CA ALA A 586 11.96 1.14 31.55
C ALA A 586 11.13 2.13 30.69
N CYS A 587 10.21 1.62 29.86
CA CYS A 587 9.35 2.46 29.02
C CYS A 587 8.30 3.23 29.83
N SER A 588 7.86 4.38 29.29
CA SER A 588 6.82 5.23 29.90
C SER A 588 5.46 4.55 29.99
N ASN A 589 5.16 3.62 29.08
CA ASN A 589 3.92 2.84 29.07
C ASN A 589 4.20 1.37 28.74
N VAL A 590 4.08 0.53 29.76
CA VAL A 590 4.38 -0.91 29.68
C VAL A 590 3.23 -1.73 29.10
N ASN A 591 1.99 -1.22 29.23
CA ASN A 591 0.78 -2.01 28.96
C ASN A 591 0.35 -1.98 27.50
N TYR A 592 0.65 -0.88 26.78
CA TYR A 592 0.14 -0.65 25.43
C TYR A 592 1.24 -0.25 24.45
N THR A 593 1.14 -0.77 23.24
CA THR A 593 1.90 -0.24 22.10
C THR A 593 1.43 1.18 21.75
N PRO A 594 2.21 1.97 21.01
CA PRO A 594 1.79 3.32 20.60
C PRO A 594 0.49 3.34 19.78
N ASP A 595 0.11 2.22 19.15
CA ASP A 595 -1.13 2.05 18.41
C ASP A 595 -2.26 1.41 19.23
N GLY A 596 -2.11 1.35 20.57
CA GLY A 596 -3.17 0.97 21.51
C GLY A 596 -3.41 -0.53 21.70
N LYS A 597 -2.49 -1.41 21.24
CA LYS A 597 -2.60 -2.86 21.46
C LYS A 597 -1.98 -3.25 22.79
N ASN A 598 -2.57 -4.23 23.47
CA ASN A 598 -2.03 -4.76 24.70
C ASN A 598 -0.65 -5.42 24.47
N VAL A 599 0.34 -5.05 25.26
CA VAL A 599 1.70 -5.61 25.26
C VAL A 599 1.79 -6.79 26.21
N LEU A 600 1.23 -6.65 27.40
CA LEU A 600 1.26 -7.69 28.43
C LEU A 600 -0.11 -7.89 29.08
N CYS A 601 -0.30 -9.05 29.68
CA CYS A 601 -1.40 -9.34 30.60
C CYS A 601 -0.89 -10.17 31.77
N ILE A 602 -1.59 -10.09 32.91
CA ILE A 602 -1.27 -10.89 34.09
C ILE A 602 -2.47 -11.82 34.35
N LEU A 603 -2.21 -13.12 34.28
CA LEU A 603 -3.15 -14.15 34.70
C LEU A 603 -3.00 -14.32 36.21
N LYS A 604 -4.01 -13.91 36.97
CA LYS A 604 -3.95 -13.90 38.43
C LYS A 604 -3.88 -15.33 38.99
N GLN A 605 -3.25 -15.48 40.15
CA GLN A 605 -3.13 -16.76 40.82
C GLN A 605 -4.50 -17.46 41.03
N GLN A 606 -5.50 -16.70 41.42
CA GLN A 606 -6.87 -17.23 41.60
C GLN A 606 -7.50 -17.76 40.30
N GLU A 607 -7.21 -17.11 39.17
CA GLU A 607 -7.69 -17.55 37.86
C GLU A 607 -7.01 -18.87 37.44
N ILE A 608 -5.71 -19.00 37.74
CA ILE A 608 -4.94 -20.23 37.49
C ILE A 608 -5.50 -21.38 38.36
N GLU A 609 -5.74 -21.13 39.64
CA GLU A 609 -6.32 -22.10 40.57
C GLU A 609 -7.73 -22.53 40.15
N HIS A 610 -8.54 -21.57 39.69
CA HIS A 610 -9.89 -21.88 39.18
C HIS A 610 -9.87 -22.69 37.88
N LEU A 611 -8.85 -22.59 37.03
CA LEU A 611 -8.72 -23.38 35.81
C LEU A 611 -8.24 -24.81 36.08
N LEU A 612 -7.61 -25.06 37.25
CA LEU A 612 -7.10 -26.38 37.62
C LEU A 612 -8.04 -27.17 38.53
N GLY A 613 -9.16 -26.60 38.99
CA GLY A 613 -10.20 -27.25 39.81
C GLY A 613 -10.40 -26.52 41.10
#